data_e059acedde7e5f43eca5243f422c0c47
#
_entry.id   e059acedde7e5f43eca5243f422c0c47
#
_cell.length_a   1.000
_cell.length_b   1.000
_cell.length_c   1.000
_cell.angle_alpha   90.00
_cell.angle_beta   90.00
_cell.angle_gamma   90.00
#
_symmetry.space_group_name_H-M   'P 1'
#
loop_
_entity.id
_entity.type
_entity.pdbx_description
1 polymer ?
#
loop_
_entity_poly.entity_id
_entity_poly.type
_entity_poly.pdbx_seq_one_letter_code
_entity_poly.pdbx_strand_id
1 'polypeptide(L)'
;MRVRPDGKGSTVYTAYFCDAADGKWRLMASFQRPVTDTWYRNAHSFLENFNPVMGYINRKAYYCNQWARTADGRWIPLTRGRFTCDTTGHYRHRLDYTGGVEGDGFFLSMGGFFDDYMASGTWFERAGNITEAPDIDFSTLE
;
A
#
# COMPACT_ATOMS: atom_id res chain seq x y z
N MET A 1 2.22 1.91 -9.30
CA MET A 1 3.40 1.06 -9.64
C MET A 1 3.00 0.10 -10.76
N ARG A 2 3.84 -0.04 -11.77
CA ARG A 2 3.70 -1.01 -12.85
C ARG A 2 4.72 -2.13 -12.64
N VAL A 3 4.30 -3.38 -12.78
CA VAL A 3 5.16 -4.55 -12.65
C VAL A 3 5.01 -5.42 -13.89
N ARG A 4 6.11 -5.81 -14.49
CA ARG A 4 6.10 -6.57 -15.73
C ARG A 4 7.27 -7.56 -15.79
N PRO A 5 6.98 -8.85 -15.98
CA PRO A 5 7.99 -9.82 -16.39
C PRO A 5 8.62 -9.38 -17.72
N ASP A 6 9.92 -9.54 -17.88
CA ASP A 6 10.62 -9.18 -19.11
C ASP A 6 10.71 -10.35 -20.13
N GLY A 7 10.21 -11.53 -19.72
CA GLY A 7 10.26 -12.75 -20.54
C GLY A 7 11.68 -13.34 -20.69
N LYS A 8 12.66 -12.85 -19.92
CA LYS A 8 14.06 -13.24 -19.92
C LYS A 8 14.57 -13.66 -18.53
N GLY A 9 13.63 -13.94 -17.63
CA GLY A 9 13.94 -14.34 -16.26
C GLY A 9 14.11 -13.19 -15.27
N SER A 10 13.63 -11.99 -15.61
CA SER A 10 13.63 -10.83 -14.72
C SER A 10 12.28 -10.15 -14.66
N THR A 11 12.07 -9.35 -13.64
CA THR A 11 10.87 -8.53 -13.48
C THR A 11 11.24 -7.05 -13.35
N VAL A 12 10.57 -6.21 -14.13
CA VAL A 12 10.74 -4.75 -14.07
C VAL A 12 9.64 -4.13 -13.21
N TYR A 13 10.04 -3.35 -12.22
CA TYR A 13 9.20 -2.58 -11.31
C TYR A 13 9.37 -1.11 -11.61
N THR A 14 8.31 -0.44 -12.01
CA THR A 14 8.33 0.98 -12.32
C THR A 14 7.34 1.74 -11.46
N ALA A 15 7.82 2.72 -10.71
CA ALA A 15 7.01 3.57 -9.85
C ALA A 15 6.77 4.92 -10.51
N TYR A 16 5.54 5.40 -10.40
CA TYR A 16 5.11 6.72 -10.87
C TYR A 16 4.44 7.46 -9.73
N PHE A 17 4.56 8.75 -9.75
CA PHE A 17 3.86 9.69 -8.90
C PHE A 17 2.90 10.53 -9.74
N CYS A 18 1.66 10.67 -9.28
CA CYS A 18 0.70 11.58 -9.88
C CYS A 18 0.75 12.90 -9.13
N ASP A 19 1.12 13.97 -9.81
CA ASP A 19 1.13 15.30 -9.22
C ASP A 19 -0.30 15.84 -9.16
N ALA A 20 -0.77 16.13 -7.96
CA ALA A 20 -2.12 16.66 -7.75
C ALA A 20 -2.32 18.06 -8.35
N ALA A 21 -1.24 18.80 -8.59
CA ALA A 21 -1.32 20.14 -9.13
C ALA A 21 -1.69 20.18 -10.63
N ASP A 22 -1.27 19.17 -11.39
CA ASP A 22 -1.53 19.13 -12.84
C ASP A 22 -2.07 17.80 -13.34
N GLY A 23 -2.29 16.83 -12.44
CA GLY A 23 -2.80 15.49 -12.76
C GLY A 23 -1.84 14.62 -13.57
N LYS A 24 -0.59 15.02 -13.75
CA LYS A 24 0.36 14.28 -14.58
C LYS A 24 1.11 13.22 -13.80
N TRP A 25 1.28 12.08 -14.45
CA TRP A 25 2.10 11.00 -13.94
C TRP A 25 3.57 11.22 -14.30
N ARG A 26 4.44 11.16 -13.31
CA ARG A 26 5.89 11.31 -13.49
C ARG A 26 6.61 10.04 -13.05
N LEU A 27 7.58 9.60 -13.84
CA LEU A 27 8.45 8.50 -13.46
C LEU A 27 9.27 8.86 -12.22
N MET A 28 9.18 8.01 -11.21
CA MET A 28 10.03 8.12 -10.03
C MET A 28 11.26 7.24 -10.14
N ALA A 29 11.06 5.96 -10.44
CA ALA A 29 12.14 4.99 -10.53
C ALA A 29 11.69 3.75 -11.30
N SER A 30 12.66 3.08 -11.94
CA SER A 30 12.46 1.79 -12.56
C SER A 30 13.59 0.85 -12.12
N PHE A 31 13.24 -0.32 -11.60
CA PHE A 31 14.17 -1.31 -11.12
C PHE A 31 13.95 -2.65 -11.81
N GLN A 32 15.02 -3.31 -12.19
CA GLN A 32 14.97 -4.67 -12.68
C GLN A 32 15.44 -5.62 -11.56
N ARG A 33 14.61 -6.58 -11.24
CA ARG A 33 14.95 -7.67 -10.33
C ARG A 33 15.34 -8.91 -11.14
N PRO A 34 16.60 -9.31 -11.12
CA PRO A 34 17.05 -10.50 -11.83
C PRO A 34 16.55 -11.78 -11.14
N VAL A 35 16.61 -12.90 -11.89
CA VAL A 35 16.24 -14.24 -11.41
C VAL A 35 14.81 -14.30 -10.84
N THR A 36 13.92 -13.49 -11.38
CA THR A 36 12.52 -13.43 -10.93
C THR A 36 11.65 -13.05 -12.11
N ASP A 37 10.88 -13.98 -12.62
CA ASP A 37 9.94 -13.75 -13.73
C ASP A 37 8.52 -13.90 -13.19
N THR A 38 7.98 -12.83 -12.62
CA THR A 38 6.69 -12.87 -11.94
C THR A 38 5.94 -11.55 -12.00
N TRP A 39 4.63 -11.64 -11.85
CA TRP A 39 3.77 -10.50 -11.59
C TRP A 39 3.77 -10.13 -10.11
N TYR A 40 3.41 -8.90 -9.82
CA TYR A 40 3.29 -8.43 -8.45
C TYR A 40 2.22 -9.20 -7.67
N ARG A 41 2.56 -9.59 -6.47
CA ARG A 41 1.66 -10.26 -5.53
C ARG A 41 1.75 -9.58 -4.17
N ASN A 42 0.72 -9.73 -3.36
CA ASN A 42 0.70 -9.24 -1.98
C ASN A 42 0.97 -7.74 -1.87
N ALA A 43 0.15 -6.94 -2.57
CA ALA A 43 0.19 -5.49 -2.41
C ALA A 43 0.04 -5.13 -0.93
N HIS A 44 0.84 -4.17 -0.46
CA HIS A 44 0.78 -3.72 0.91
C HIS A 44 0.99 -2.21 1.00
N SER A 45 0.44 -1.64 2.04
CA SER A 45 0.70 -0.28 2.50
C SER A 45 1.23 -0.35 3.92
N PHE A 46 2.02 0.60 4.34
CA PHE A 46 2.61 0.61 5.66
C PHE A 46 2.72 2.01 6.24
N LEU A 47 2.77 2.07 7.56
CA LEU A 47 3.06 3.27 8.33
C LEU A 47 4.25 2.97 9.22
N GLU A 48 5.26 3.83 9.20
CA GLU A 48 6.52 3.63 9.91
C GLU A 48 6.91 4.85 10.74
N ASN A 49 7.70 4.59 11.78
CA ASN A 49 8.39 5.58 12.57
C ASN A 49 9.85 5.17 12.77
N PHE A 50 10.74 5.74 11.99
CA PHE A 50 12.19 5.47 12.08
C PHE A 50 12.89 6.16 13.25
N ASN A 51 12.25 7.13 13.91
CA ASN A 51 12.86 7.84 15.03
C ASN A 51 12.31 7.29 16.35
N PRO A 52 13.08 6.48 17.09
CA PRO A 52 12.60 5.85 18.31
C PRO A 52 12.24 6.84 19.42
N VAL A 53 12.85 8.03 19.44
CA VAL A 53 12.52 9.07 20.44
C VAL A 53 11.21 9.81 20.15
N MET A 54 10.62 9.60 18.97
CA MET A 54 9.35 10.21 18.56
C MET A 54 8.13 9.29 18.76
N GLY A 55 8.29 8.22 19.50
CA GLY A 55 7.21 7.25 19.77
C GLY A 55 6.00 7.81 20.53
N TYR A 56 6.16 8.95 21.20
CA TYR A 56 5.07 9.66 21.89
C TYR A 56 4.13 10.44 20.94
N ILE A 57 4.52 10.60 19.68
CA ILE A 57 3.71 11.29 18.67
C ILE A 57 2.87 10.26 17.93
N ASN A 58 1.55 10.45 17.96
CA ASN A 58 0.65 9.65 17.12
C ASN A 58 0.87 9.99 15.64
N ARG A 59 0.95 8.95 14.84
CA ARG A 59 0.93 9.02 13.37
C ARG A 59 -0.26 8.25 12.86
N LYS A 60 -0.96 8.83 11.91
CA LYS A 60 -2.09 8.18 11.22
C LYS A 60 -1.97 8.43 9.72
N ALA A 61 -2.19 7.40 8.94
CA ALA A 61 -2.24 7.50 7.49
C ALA A 61 -3.49 6.82 6.95
N TYR A 62 -4.06 7.38 5.88
CA TYR A 62 -5.22 6.85 5.18
C TYR A 62 -4.81 6.32 3.82
N TYR A 63 -5.45 5.22 3.45
CA TYR A 63 -5.22 4.52 2.18
C TYR A 63 -6.57 4.31 1.52
N CYS A 64 -6.90 5.14 0.59
CA CYS A 64 -8.15 5.08 -0.16
C CYS A 64 -7.90 4.90 -1.65
N ASN A 65 -8.95 4.60 -2.39
CA ASN A 65 -8.95 4.49 -3.84
C ASN A 65 -7.84 3.56 -4.39
N GLN A 66 -7.65 2.42 -3.72
CA GLN A 66 -6.61 1.45 -4.09
C GLN A 66 -7.15 0.46 -5.11
N TRP A 67 -6.41 0.31 -6.20
CA TRP A 67 -6.74 -0.57 -7.29
C TRP A 67 -5.57 -1.43 -7.73
N ALA A 68 -5.85 -2.62 -8.21
CA ALA A 68 -4.91 -3.46 -8.92
C ALA A 68 -5.39 -3.68 -10.36
N ARG A 69 -4.50 -3.57 -11.33
CA ARG A 69 -4.77 -3.98 -12.70
C ARG A 69 -4.14 -5.33 -12.95
N THR A 70 -4.96 -6.29 -13.37
CA THR A 70 -4.53 -7.66 -13.69
C THR A 70 -3.76 -7.71 -15.00
N ALA A 71 -3.08 -8.82 -15.27
CA ALA A 71 -2.31 -9.01 -16.50
C ALA A 71 -3.20 -8.98 -17.76
N ASP A 72 -4.46 -9.40 -17.63
CA ASP A 72 -5.47 -9.35 -18.69
C ASP A 72 -6.17 -7.98 -18.83
N GLY A 73 -5.71 -6.99 -18.06
CA GLY A 73 -6.15 -5.59 -18.20
C GLY A 73 -7.34 -5.18 -17.36
N ARG A 74 -7.92 -6.06 -16.54
CA ARG A 74 -9.06 -5.73 -15.68
C ARG A 74 -8.61 -4.97 -14.42
N TRP A 75 -9.37 -3.96 -14.03
CA TRP A 75 -9.20 -3.27 -12.76
C TRP A 75 -9.98 -3.98 -11.64
N ILE A 76 -9.32 -4.21 -10.52
CA ILE A 76 -9.88 -4.80 -9.31
C ILE A 76 -9.70 -3.83 -8.15
N PRO A 77 -10.78 -3.39 -7.48
CA PRO A 77 -10.66 -2.58 -6.28
C PRO A 77 -10.10 -3.42 -5.12
N LEU A 78 -9.19 -2.84 -4.35
CA LEU A 78 -8.65 -3.49 -3.16
C LEU A 78 -9.50 -3.10 -1.95
N THR A 79 -10.49 -3.92 -1.65
CA THR A 79 -11.48 -3.68 -0.58
C THR A 79 -11.23 -4.47 0.69
N ARG A 80 -10.30 -5.42 0.64
CA ARG A 80 -9.98 -6.30 1.76
C ARG A 80 -8.51 -6.20 2.13
N GLY A 81 -8.23 -6.02 3.41
CA GLY A 81 -6.88 -5.93 3.95
C GLY A 81 -6.65 -6.89 5.11
N ARG A 82 -5.40 -7.28 5.30
CA ARG A 82 -4.95 -8.01 6.47
C ARG A 82 -3.94 -7.16 7.22
N PHE A 83 -4.23 -6.90 8.48
CA PHE A 83 -3.32 -6.16 9.34
C PHE A 83 -2.09 -7.01 9.67
N THR A 84 -0.92 -6.40 9.61
CA THR A 84 0.33 -6.99 10.10
C THR A 84 1.14 -5.93 10.81
N CYS A 85 1.99 -6.35 11.73
CA CYS A 85 2.96 -5.49 12.40
C CYS A 85 4.35 -6.11 12.32
N ASP A 86 5.36 -5.33 12.60
CA ASP A 86 6.74 -5.76 12.72
C ASP A 86 7.00 -6.56 14.02
N THR A 87 8.26 -6.88 14.27
CA THR A 87 8.67 -7.61 15.48
C THR A 87 8.37 -6.86 16.75
N THR A 88 8.36 -5.52 16.75
CA THR A 88 8.06 -4.69 17.92
C THR A 88 6.63 -4.91 18.39
N GLY A 89 5.68 -4.92 17.47
CA GLY A 89 4.29 -5.25 17.75
C GLY A 89 4.10 -6.75 18.01
N HIS A 90 4.74 -7.61 17.24
CA HIS A 90 4.63 -9.06 17.37
C HIS A 90 5.05 -9.55 18.77
N TYR A 91 6.14 -9.02 19.31
CA TYR A 91 6.61 -9.34 20.66
C TYR A 91 5.97 -8.47 21.76
N ARG A 92 4.99 -7.65 21.39
CA ARG A 92 4.24 -6.80 22.34
C ARG A 92 5.13 -5.82 23.12
N HIS A 93 6.23 -5.38 22.55
CA HIS A 93 7.06 -4.33 23.13
C HIS A 93 6.33 -2.99 23.18
N ARG A 94 5.44 -2.76 22.21
CA ARG A 94 4.48 -1.66 22.16
C ARG A 94 3.13 -2.18 21.67
N LEU A 95 2.06 -1.54 22.14
CA LEU A 95 0.68 -1.87 21.76
C LEU A 95 -0.08 -0.67 21.20
N ASP A 96 0.57 0.49 21.09
CA ASP A 96 -0.02 1.69 20.49
C ASP A 96 0.11 1.67 18.96
N TYR A 97 -0.55 0.69 18.36
CA TYR A 97 -0.70 0.54 16.94
C TYR A 97 -2.06 -0.10 16.60
N THR A 98 -2.68 0.38 15.56
CA THR A 98 -3.97 -0.13 15.10
C THR A 98 -4.16 0.13 13.61
N GLY A 99 -5.18 -0.45 13.05
CA GLY A 99 -5.61 -0.23 11.68
C GLY A 99 -7.03 -0.70 11.49
N GLY A 100 -7.63 -0.35 10.38
CA GLY A 100 -9.01 -0.74 10.13
C GLY A 100 -9.60 0.00 8.94
N VAL A 101 -10.92 0.15 8.98
CA VAL A 101 -11.70 0.86 7.98
C VAL A 101 -12.20 2.16 8.57
N GLU A 102 -12.07 3.24 7.81
CA GLU A 102 -12.63 4.55 8.14
C GLU A 102 -13.14 5.20 6.85
N GLY A 103 -14.45 5.44 6.81
CA GLY A 103 -15.12 5.89 5.59
C GLY A 103 -15.00 4.86 4.47
N ASP A 104 -14.53 5.29 3.32
CA ASP A 104 -14.30 4.47 2.12
C ASP A 104 -12.86 3.93 2.00
N GLY A 105 -12.03 4.16 3.00
CA GLY A 105 -10.62 3.80 3.00
C GLY A 105 -10.21 2.87 4.13
N PHE A 106 -8.94 2.55 4.14
CA PHE A 106 -8.25 1.94 5.26
C PHE A 106 -7.45 2.98 6.01
N PHE A 107 -7.16 2.74 7.27
CA PHE A 107 -6.21 3.53 8.02
C PHE A 107 -5.21 2.66 8.76
N LEU A 108 -4.05 3.22 9.03
CA LEU A 108 -3.08 2.74 10.01
C LEU A 108 -2.76 3.86 10.98
N SER A 109 -2.60 3.52 12.25
CA SER A 109 -2.19 4.46 13.30
C SER A 109 -1.16 3.83 14.21
N MET A 110 -0.18 4.61 14.65
CA MET A 110 0.84 4.16 15.59
C MET A 110 1.42 5.31 16.40
N GLY A 111 1.94 4.99 17.59
CA GLY A 111 2.55 5.94 18.51
C GLY A 111 1.51 6.74 19.29
N GLY A 112 1.96 7.54 20.29
CA GLY A 112 1.09 8.40 21.09
C GLY A 112 0.48 7.71 22.31
N PHE A 113 0.91 6.51 22.66
CA PHE A 113 0.56 5.78 23.89
C PHE A 113 -0.95 5.50 24.08
N PHE A 114 -1.66 5.23 22.97
CA PHE A 114 -3.01 4.70 23.08
C PHE A 114 -2.96 3.17 23.30
N ASP A 115 -4.06 2.58 23.75
CA ASP A 115 -4.16 1.16 24.14
C ASP A 115 -5.13 0.32 23.30
N ASP A 116 -5.64 0.88 22.21
CA ASP A 116 -6.52 0.22 21.26
C ASP A 116 -5.71 -0.41 20.11
N TYR A 117 -5.12 -1.56 20.38
CA TYR A 117 -4.31 -2.22 19.36
C TYR A 117 -5.08 -3.25 18.55
N MET A 118 -4.67 -3.43 17.30
CA MET A 118 -5.15 -4.47 16.44
C MET A 118 -4.19 -5.67 16.42
N ALA A 119 -4.72 -6.87 16.65
CA ALA A 119 -3.91 -8.09 16.56
C ALA A 119 -3.40 -8.34 15.14
N SER A 120 -2.13 -8.70 15.02
CA SER A 120 -1.56 -9.11 13.73
C SER A 120 -2.31 -10.30 13.15
N GLY A 121 -2.64 -10.24 11.87
CA GLY A 121 -3.43 -11.26 11.19
C GLY A 121 -4.92 -10.93 11.09
N THR A 122 -5.41 -9.88 11.74
CA THR A 122 -6.81 -9.44 11.65
C THR A 122 -7.15 -9.02 10.22
N TRP A 123 -8.27 -9.51 9.72
CA TRP A 123 -8.83 -9.12 8.44
C TRP A 123 -9.88 -8.03 8.63
N PHE A 124 -9.90 -7.08 7.71
CA PHE A 124 -10.95 -6.07 7.62
C PHE A 124 -11.32 -5.82 6.16
N GLU A 125 -12.55 -5.40 5.96
CA GLU A 125 -13.11 -5.15 4.64
C GLU A 125 -13.90 -3.86 4.66
N ARG A 126 -13.63 -2.99 3.69
CA ARG A 126 -14.38 -1.74 3.52
C ARG A 126 -15.54 -1.94 2.55
N ALA A 127 -16.62 -1.22 2.75
CA ALA A 127 -17.69 -1.14 1.78
C ALA A 127 -17.15 -0.51 0.48
N GLY A 128 -17.38 -1.18 -0.63
CA GLY A 128 -16.83 -0.78 -1.90
C GLY A 128 -17.68 0.25 -2.62
N ASN A 129 -17.77 1.46 -2.13
CA ASN A 129 -18.25 2.60 -2.93
C ASN A 129 -17.08 3.20 -3.70
N ILE A 130 -16.47 2.38 -4.52
CA ILE A 130 -15.42 2.87 -5.36
C ILE A 130 -16.07 3.27 -6.66
N THR A 131 -15.99 4.53 -6.90
CA THR A 131 -16.62 5.23 -7.97
C THR A 131 -16.24 4.62 -9.31
N GLU A 132 -15.14 4.89 -9.86
CA GLU A 132 -14.74 4.41 -11.17
C GLU A 132 -13.31 3.87 -11.12
N ALA A 133 -13.04 2.86 -11.93
CA ALA A 133 -11.69 2.37 -12.12
C ALA A 133 -10.80 3.51 -12.66
N PRO A 134 -9.50 3.53 -12.30
CA PRO A 134 -8.60 4.55 -12.81
C PRO A 134 -8.54 4.54 -14.34
N ASP A 135 -8.71 5.71 -14.93
CA ASP A 135 -8.43 5.91 -16.37
C ASP A 135 -6.97 6.40 -16.49
N ILE A 136 -6.08 5.49 -16.82
CA ILE A 136 -4.65 5.77 -16.97
C ILE A 136 -4.21 5.38 -18.35
N ASP A 137 -3.83 6.35 -19.15
CA ASP A 137 -3.18 6.10 -20.43
C ASP A 137 -1.72 5.66 -20.20
N PHE A 138 -1.51 4.36 -20.30
CA PHE A 138 -0.17 3.77 -20.11
C PHE A 138 0.80 4.09 -21.23
N SER A 139 0.35 4.61 -22.37
CA SER A 139 1.22 5.02 -23.47
C SER A 139 1.94 6.35 -23.17
N THR A 140 1.39 7.15 -22.28
CA THR A 140 1.96 8.43 -21.85
C THR A 140 2.91 8.32 -20.65
N LEU A 141 3.01 7.12 -20.07
CA LEU A 141 3.90 6.86 -18.94
C LEU A 141 5.29 6.46 -19.45
N GLU A 142 6.20 7.39 -19.49
CA GLU A 142 7.61 7.18 -19.82
C GLU A 142 8.45 6.77 -18.60
#